data_12320264893187b2f06e04869a65960e
#
_entry.id   12320264893187b2f06e04869a65960e
#
_cell.length_a   1.000
_cell.length_b   1.000
_cell.length_c   1.000
_cell.angle_alpha   90.00
_cell.angle_beta   90.00
_cell.angle_gamma   90.00
#
_symmetry.space_group_name_H-M   'P 1'
#
loop_
_entity.id
_entity.type
_entity.pdbx_description
1 polymer ?
#
loop_
_entity_poly.entity_id
_entity_poly.type
_entity_poly.pdbx_seq_one_letter_code
_entity_poly.pdbx_strand_id
1 'polypeptide(L)'
;RELAQSEAAYRSLTKSWFRHSSTLGLFNRIAERGGKVILTTDHGTIRVNDPIRVIGDKNTNTNLRYKVGKNLSYNPREVFEIRDPEKVGLPSPNLSSKYIFASGERFFAYPNNYNYYVSYYKNTFQHGGISMEEMLVPFITMEPK
;
A
#
# COMPACT_ATOMS: atom_id res chain seq x y z
N ARG A 1 1.02 -6.87 14.86
CA ARG A 1 1.13 -5.47 15.33
C ARG A 1 2.47 -4.92 14.90
N GLU A 2 2.46 -3.71 14.36
CA GLU A 2 3.63 -3.08 13.79
C GLU A 2 4.77 -2.93 14.81
N LEU A 3 5.98 -3.20 14.34
CA LEU A 3 7.21 -3.08 15.13
C LEU A 3 7.58 -1.63 15.46
N ALA A 4 6.90 -0.64 14.83
CA ALA A 4 7.17 0.77 15.02
C ALA A 4 5.88 1.60 15.16
N GLN A 5 5.80 2.43 16.19
CA GLN A 5 4.64 3.26 16.50
C GLN A 5 4.66 4.62 15.78
N SER A 6 5.74 4.96 15.09
CA SER A 6 5.89 6.21 14.33
C SER A 6 6.76 6.00 13.10
N GLU A 7 6.64 6.88 12.10
CA GLU A 7 7.50 6.87 10.93
C GLU A 7 8.98 7.04 11.26
N ALA A 8 9.31 7.85 12.26
CA ALA A 8 10.68 8.04 12.72
C ALA A 8 11.27 6.75 13.29
N ALA A 9 10.47 6.02 14.10
CA ALA A 9 10.87 4.71 14.63
C ALA A 9 11.02 3.69 13.52
N TYR A 10 10.12 3.69 12.53
CA TYR A 10 10.20 2.80 11.37
C TYR A 10 11.48 3.04 10.56
N ARG A 11 11.80 4.31 10.25
CA ARG A 11 13.06 4.66 9.56
C ARG A 11 14.30 4.25 10.37
N SER A 12 14.29 4.42 11.68
CA SER A 12 15.39 4.02 12.56
C SER A 12 15.61 2.51 12.56
N LEU A 13 14.53 1.72 12.66
CA LEU A 13 14.57 0.26 12.56
C LEU A 13 15.09 -0.21 11.21
N THR A 14 14.60 0.36 10.12
CA THR A 14 15.05 0.04 8.75
C THR A 14 16.54 0.31 8.57
N LYS A 15 17.02 1.47 9.05
CA LYS A 15 18.45 1.82 9.01
C LYS A 15 19.30 0.86 9.83
N SER A 16 18.84 0.50 11.03
CA SER A 16 19.52 -0.48 11.89
C SER A 16 19.57 -1.86 11.25
N TRP A 17 18.42 -2.33 10.73
CA TRP A 17 18.34 -3.59 10.02
C TRP A 17 19.33 -3.64 8.84
N PHE A 18 19.32 -2.60 8.01
CA PHE A 18 20.21 -2.53 6.85
C PHE A 18 21.69 -2.63 7.23
N ARG A 19 22.10 -1.92 8.30
CA ARG A 19 23.47 -1.93 8.78
C ARG A 19 23.93 -3.27 9.32
N HIS A 20 23.03 -4.06 9.91
CA HIS A 20 23.33 -5.31 10.58
C HIS A 20 22.93 -6.56 9.75
N SER A 21 22.32 -6.36 8.59
CA SER A 21 21.92 -7.45 7.70
C SER A 21 23.05 -7.81 6.73
N SER A 22 22.94 -9.02 6.16
CA SER A 22 23.82 -9.48 5.07
C SER A 22 23.69 -8.67 3.77
N THR A 23 22.65 -7.83 3.66
CA THR A 23 22.36 -7.02 2.46
C THR A 23 23.49 -6.02 2.16
N LEU A 24 24.04 -5.38 3.19
CA LEU A 24 25.20 -4.48 3.01
C LEU A 24 26.41 -5.22 2.51
N GLY A 25 26.69 -6.42 3.05
CA GLY A 25 27.76 -7.28 2.59
C GLY A 25 27.58 -7.74 1.14
N LEU A 26 26.33 -8.01 0.73
CA LEU A 26 26.00 -8.33 -0.66
C LEU A 26 26.33 -7.14 -1.60
N PHE A 27 25.95 -5.93 -1.24
CA PHE A 27 26.24 -4.74 -2.04
C PHE A 27 27.73 -4.50 -2.19
N ASN A 28 28.52 -4.68 -1.13
CA ASN A 28 29.97 -4.57 -1.20
C ASN A 28 30.56 -5.60 -2.18
N ARG A 29 30.12 -6.87 -2.12
CA ARG A 29 30.59 -7.90 -3.06
C ARG A 29 30.24 -7.62 -4.53
N ILE A 30 29.06 -7.00 -4.77
CA ILE A 30 28.66 -6.59 -6.12
C ILE A 30 29.58 -5.45 -6.59
N ALA A 31 29.85 -4.48 -5.74
CA ALA A 31 30.74 -3.36 -6.05
C ALA A 31 32.18 -3.81 -6.33
N GLU A 32 32.75 -4.74 -5.53
CA GLU A 32 34.07 -5.34 -5.75
C GLU A 32 34.19 -6.02 -7.12
N ARG A 33 33.08 -6.48 -7.70
CA ARG A 33 33.04 -7.09 -9.04
C ARG A 33 32.66 -6.10 -10.16
N GLY A 34 32.63 -4.80 -9.88
CA GLY A 34 32.25 -3.78 -10.84
C GLY A 34 30.77 -3.76 -11.20
N GLY A 35 29.93 -4.45 -10.42
CA GLY A 35 28.50 -4.52 -10.67
C GLY A 35 27.74 -3.28 -10.22
N LYS A 36 26.65 -2.95 -10.92
CA LYS A 36 25.69 -1.90 -10.53
C LYS A 36 24.52 -2.50 -9.78
N VAL A 37 23.95 -1.75 -8.84
CA VAL A 37 22.76 -2.13 -8.09
C VAL A 37 21.65 -1.12 -8.33
N ILE A 38 20.45 -1.60 -8.64
CA ILE A 38 19.23 -0.80 -8.63
C ILE A 38 18.42 -1.22 -7.42
N LEU A 39 18.16 -0.27 -6.52
CA LEU A 39 17.31 -0.48 -5.34
C LEU A 39 16.00 0.25 -5.54
N THR A 40 14.90 -0.47 -5.45
CA THR A 40 13.55 0.06 -5.55
C THR A 40 12.60 -0.76 -4.67
N THR A 41 11.32 -0.44 -4.68
CA THR A 41 10.24 -1.19 -4.03
C THR A 41 9.06 -1.31 -4.98
N ASP A 42 8.18 -2.25 -4.76
CA ASP A 42 6.95 -2.49 -5.53
C ASP A 42 5.86 -1.45 -5.23
N HIS A 43 5.81 -0.91 -4.03
CA HIS A 43 4.88 0.13 -3.59
C HIS A 43 5.43 0.90 -2.39
N GLY A 44 4.82 2.04 -2.09
CA GLY A 44 5.01 2.73 -0.83
C GLY A 44 3.92 2.38 0.19
N THR A 45 3.87 3.10 1.31
CA THR A 45 2.88 2.89 2.38
C THR A 45 2.44 4.22 2.98
N ILE A 46 1.20 4.26 3.47
CA ILE A 46 0.66 5.41 4.20
C ILE A 46 0.04 4.96 5.51
N ARG A 47 0.20 5.78 6.54
CA ARG A 47 -0.46 5.55 7.83
C ARG A 47 -1.92 6.00 7.75
N VAL A 48 -2.86 5.09 8.06
CA VAL A 48 -4.29 5.34 7.90
C VAL A 48 -4.97 5.71 9.21
N ASN A 49 -5.91 6.66 9.15
CA ASN A 49 -6.63 7.18 10.31
C ASN A 49 -8.13 7.41 10.06
N ASP A 50 -8.55 7.56 8.81
CA ASP A 50 -9.89 8.00 8.42
C ASP A 50 -10.68 6.83 7.81
N PRO A 51 -11.57 6.17 8.57
CA PRO A 51 -12.29 5.01 8.10
C PRO A 51 -13.48 5.39 7.21
N ILE A 52 -13.56 4.76 6.05
CA ILE A 52 -14.71 4.83 5.14
C ILE A 52 -15.48 3.53 5.21
N ARG A 53 -16.81 3.63 5.38
CA ARG A 53 -17.67 2.46 5.32
C ARG A 53 -17.90 2.02 3.89
N VAL A 54 -17.52 0.78 3.58
CA VAL A 54 -17.74 0.16 2.28
C VAL A 54 -18.43 -1.19 2.47
N ILE A 55 -19.50 -1.41 1.71
CA ILE A 55 -20.19 -2.69 1.63
C ILE A 55 -19.83 -3.31 0.29
N GLY A 56 -19.47 -4.55 0.26
CA GLY A 56 -19.27 -5.37 -0.93
C GLY A 56 -19.82 -6.76 -0.72
N ASP A 57 -19.91 -7.53 -1.78
CA ASP A 57 -20.28 -8.94 -1.70
C ASP A 57 -19.13 -9.81 -1.17
N LYS A 58 -19.38 -11.09 -0.94
CA LYS A 58 -18.38 -12.04 -0.42
C LYS A 58 -17.16 -12.26 -1.31
N ASN A 59 -17.22 -11.84 -2.57
CA ASN A 59 -16.12 -11.95 -3.52
C ASN A 59 -15.27 -10.66 -3.57
N THR A 60 -15.65 -9.63 -2.82
CA THR A 60 -14.89 -8.39 -2.72
C THR A 60 -13.57 -8.66 -2.00
N ASN A 61 -12.47 -8.16 -2.55
CA ASN A 61 -11.14 -8.31 -1.94
C ASN A 61 -11.06 -7.69 -0.54
N THR A 62 -10.13 -8.18 0.27
CA THR A 62 -9.97 -7.76 1.67
C THR A 62 -9.08 -6.53 1.88
N ASN A 63 -8.40 -6.04 0.81
CA ASN A 63 -7.51 -4.89 0.93
C ASN A 63 -8.22 -3.67 1.51
N LEU A 64 -7.52 -2.87 2.32
CA LEU A 64 -8.09 -1.72 3.02
C LEU A 64 -8.01 -0.41 2.22
N ARG A 65 -7.22 -0.39 1.14
CA ARG A 65 -6.96 0.81 0.36
C ARG A 65 -7.59 0.80 -1.02
N TYR A 66 -7.96 -0.40 -1.52
CA TYR A 66 -8.77 -0.52 -2.73
C TYR A 66 -9.79 -1.66 -2.59
N LYS A 67 -10.86 -1.55 -3.33
CA LYS A 67 -11.84 -2.62 -3.50
C LYS A 67 -12.14 -2.81 -4.96
N VAL A 68 -12.35 -4.07 -5.34
CA VAL A 68 -12.87 -4.46 -6.67
C VAL A 68 -14.08 -5.35 -6.49
N GLY A 69 -15.13 -5.05 -7.23
CA GLY A 69 -16.38 -5.83 -7.15
C GLY A 69 -17.49 -5.23 -7.98
N LYS A 70 -18.60 -5.98 -8.10
CA LYS A 70 -19.79 -5.56 -8.84
C LYS A 70 -20.71 -4.67 -8.00
N ASN A 71 -20.96 -5.09 -6.75
CA ASN A 71 -22.01 -4.54 -5.88
C ASN A 71 -21.36 -3.79 -4.70
N LEU A 72 -20.49 -2.82 -5.02
CA LEU A 72 -19.88 -1.97 -4.02
C LEU A 72 -20.82 -0.82 -3.66
N SER A 73 -21.13 -0.67 -2.36
CA SER A 73 -21.88 0.46 -1.81
C SER A 73 -20.97 1.31 -0.92
N TYR A 74 -20.86 2.59 -1.24
CA TYR A 74 -19.96 3.55 -0.61
C TYR A 74 -20.44 4.97 -0.91
N ASN A 75 -19.90 5.97 -0.22
CA ASN A 75 -20.09 7.36 -0.56
C ASN A 75 -19.13 7.78 -1.71
N PRO A 76 -19.63 8.15 -2.90
CA PRO A 76 -18.77 8.49 -4.04
C PRO A 76 -17.84 9.69 -3.83
N ARG A 77 -18.13 10.55 -2.86
CA ARG A 77 -17.31 11.73 -2.53
C ARG A 77 -16.06 11.39 -1.73
N GLU A 78 -15.99 10.17 -1.18
CA GLU A 78 -14.91 9.74 -0.29
C GLU A 78 -13.89 8.82 -0.97
N VAL A 79 -14.15 8.43 -2.23
CA VAL A 79 -13.35 7.46 -2.97
C VAL A 79 -13.00 7.96 -4.37
N PHE A 80 -11.94 7.43 -4.92
CA PHE A 80 -11.66 7.53 -6.36
C PHE A 80 -12.21 6.28 -7.05
N GLU A 81 -13.18 6.44 -7.95
CA GLU A 81 -13.87 5.34 -8.63
C GLU A 81 -13.36 5.18 -10.07
N ILE A 82 -13.06 3.93 -10.46
CA ILE A 82 -12.81 3.53 -11.85
C ILE A 82 -13.90 2.55 -12.26
N ARG A 83 -14.77 3.00 -13.18
CA ARG A 83 -15.92 2.21 -13.69
C ARG A 83 -15.53 1.28 -14.82
N ASP A 84 -14.56 1.68 -15.63
CA ASP A 84 -14.06 0.95 -16.79
C ASP A 84 -12.59 0.58 -16.56
N PRO A 85 -12.30 -0.51 -15.82
CA PRO A 85 -10.93 -0.88 -15.46
C PRO A 85 -10.02 -1.10 -16.68
N GLU A 86 -10.56 -1.71 -17.73
CA GLU A 86 -9.81 -2.04 -18.95
C GLU A 86 -9.27 -0.79 -19.66
N LYS A 87 -10.00 0.32 -19.61
CA LYS A 87 -9.55 1.59 -20.22
C LYS A 87 -8.28 2.17 -19.58
N VAL A 88 -7.99 1.75 -18.35
CA VAL A 88 -6.81 2.19 -17.59
C VAL A 88 -5.83 1.05 -17.32
N GLY A 89 -5.97 -0.08 -18.03
CA GLY A 89 -5.06 -1.21 -17.93
C GLY A 89 -5.22 -2.05 -16.67
N LEU A 90 -6.33 -1.92 -15.94
CA LEU A 90 -6.61 -2.74 -14.76
C LEU A 90 -7.38 -4.01 -15.17
N PRO A 91 -7.15 -5.15 -14.47
CA PRO A 91 -7.90 -6.37 -14.70
C PRO A 91 -9.40 -6.18 -14.46
N SER A 92 -10.23 -6.74 -15.32
CA SER A 92 -11.68 -6.77 -15.15
C SER A 92 -12.14 -8.20 -14.85
N PRO A 93 -12.24 -8.62 -13.59
CA PRO A 93 -12.66 -9.98 -13.23
C PRO A 93 -14.06 -10.34 -13.75
N ASN A 94 -14.89 -9.34 -13.99
CA ASN A 94 -16.23 -9.46 -14.53
C ASN A 94 -16.60 -8.19 -15.31
N LEU A 95 -17.49 -8.30 -16.30
CA LEU A 95 -17.97 -7.19 -17.15
C LEU A 95 -18.50 -5.96 -16.40
N SER A 96 -18.99 -6.14 -15.18
CA SER A 96 -19.53 -5.07 -14.32
C SER A 96 -18.67 -4.77 -13.11
N SER A 97 -17.41 -5.23 -13.10
CA SER A 97 -16.48 -4.91 -12.02
C SER A 97 -16.05 -3.46 -12.08
N LYS A 98 -16.02 -2.81 -10.93
CA LYS A 98 -15.44 -1.49 -10.77
C LYS A 98 -14.43 -1.50 -9.63
N TYR A 99 -13.52 -0.55 -9.67
CA TYR A 99 -12.55 -0.30 -8.60
C TYR A 99 -12.91 0.96 -7.85
N ILE A 100 -12.67 0.93 -6.55
CA ILE A 100 -12.61 2.13 -5.73
C ILE A 100 -11.28 2.15 -4.98
N PHE A 101 -10.70 3.32 -4.88
CA PHE A 101 -9.43 3.56 -4.20
C PHE A 101 -9.58 4.59 -3.10
N ALA A 102 -8.88 4.37 -2.01
CA ALA A 102 -8.73 5.36 -0.95
C ALA A 102 -7.58 6.32 -1.29
N SER A 103 -7.74 7.58 -0.91
CA SER A 103 -6.72 8.64 -0.99
C SER A 103 -6.46 9.22 0.40
N GLY A 104 -5.28 9.78 0.62
CA GLY A 104 -4.89 10.30 1.92
C GLY A 104 -4.93 9.20 3.01
N GLU A 105 -5.18 9.56 4.23
CA GLU A 105 -5.19 8.64 5.38
C GLU A 105 -6.44 7.74 5.47
N ARG A 106 -7.29 7.71 4.44
CA ARG A 106 -8.54 6.95 4.42
C ARG A 106 -8.28 5.44 4.32
N PHE A 107 -9.19 4.65 4.86
CA PHE A 107 -9.18 3.19 4.69
C PHE A 107 -10.60 2.62 4.72
N PHE A 108 -10.80 1.48 4.05
CA PHE A 108 -12.10 0.86 3.91
C PHE A 108 -12.38 -0.12 5.05
N ALA A 109 -13.48 0.11 5.77
CA ALA A 109 -13.94 -0.77 6.82
C ALA A 109 -15.33 -1.34 6.49
N TYR A 110 -15.49 -2.64 6.75
CA TYR A 110 -16.76 -3.33 6.56
C TYR A 110 -17.74 -2.96 7.69
N PRO A 111 -19.05 -2.88 7.41
CA PRO A 111 -20.05 -2.55 8.43
C PRO A 111 -20.12 -3.57 9.57
N ASN A 112 -19.93 -4.85 9.26
CA ASN A 112 -19.92 -5.91 10.29
C ASN A 112 -18.70 -5.75 11.17
N ASN A 113 -18.92 -5.63 12.49
CA ASN A 113 -17.86 -5.34 13.47
C ASN A 113 -17.07 -4.06 13.17
N TYR A 114 -17.73 -3.05 12.60
CA TYR A 114 -17.12 -1.81 12.13
C TYR A 114 -16.17 -1.19 13.16
N ASN A 115 -16.64 -0.96 14.38
CA ASN A 115 -15.84 -0.33 15.43
C ASN A 115 -14.60 -1.14 15.80
N TYR A 116 -14.69 -2.47 15.77
CA TYR A 116 -13.55 -3.36 15.99
C TYR A 116 -12.49 -3.16 14.90
N TYR A 117 -12.88 -3.25 13.63
CA TYR A 117 -11.94 -3.09 12.52
C TYR A 117 -11.36 -1.68 12.42
N VAL A 118 -12.17 -0.66 12.68
CA VAL A 118 -11.68 0.73 12.76
C VAL A 118 -10.62 0.87 13.84
N SER A 119 -10.87 0.38 15.04
CA SER A 119 -9.89 0.42 16.13
C SER A 119 -8.64 -0.41 15.84
N TYR A 120 -8.80 -1.54 15.15
CA TYR A 120 -7.71 -2.45 14.81
C TYR A 120 -6.76 -1.87 13.75
N TYR A 121 -7.30 -1.23 12.70
CA TYR A 121 -6.52 -0.73 11.57
C TYR A 121 -6.12 0.74 11.69
N LYS A 122 -6.78 1.51 12.54
CA LYS A 122 -6.41 2.91 12.77
C LYS A 122 -4.95 3.02 13.24
N ASN A 123 -4.23 3.97 12.68
CA ASN A 123 -2.79 4.20 12.92
C ASN A 123 -1.87 3.07 12.44
N THR A 124 -2.32 2.20 11.53
CA THR A 124 -1.45 1.21 10.88
C THR A 124 -0.98 1.67 9.52
N PHE A 125 0.14 1.13 9.04
CA PHE A 125 0.62 1.37 7.69
C PHE A 125 -0.11 0.44 6.71
N GLN A 126 -0.65 1.01 5.65
CA GLN A 126 -1.41 0.30 4.62
C GLN A 126 -0.90 0.72 3.22
N HIS A 127 -1.24 -0.06 2.20
CA HIS A 127 -0.89 0.20 0.81
C HIS A 127 -1.98 -0.27 -0.16
N GLY A 128 -1.90 0.14 -1.42
CA GLY A 128 -2.84 -0.22 -2.48
C GLY A 128 -3.84 0.86 -2.83
N GLY A 129 -3.76 2.05 -2.20
CA GLY A 129 -4.52 3.23 -2.59
C GLY A 129 -3.80 4.08 -3.64
N ILE A 130 -4.25 5.33 -3.77
CA ILE A 130 -3.73 6.28 -4.77
C ILE A 130 -3.05 7.51 -4.13
N SER A 131 -2.62 7.41 -2.89
CA SER A 131 -1.85 8.49 -2.27
C SER A 131 -0.42 8.51 -2.82
N MET A 132 0.19 9.69 -2.81
CA MET A 132 1.57 9.83 -3.31
C MET A 132 2.54 8.93 -2.55
N GLU A 133 2.34 8.77 -1.25
CA GLU A 133 3.13 7.90 -0.37
C GLU A 133 3.07 6.42 -0.76
N GLU A 134 2.03 6.01 -1.47
CA GLU A 134 1.84 4.63 -1.94
C GLU A 134 2.34 4.45 -3.38
N MET A 135 2.17 5.48 -4.22
CA MET A 135 2.42 5.41 -5.66
C MET A 135 3.83 5.85 -6.07
N LEU A 136 4.44 6.79 -5.32
CA LEU A 136 5.81 7.23 -5.58
C LEU A 136 6.78 6.32 -4.86
N VAL A 137 7.61 5.62 -5.63
CA VAL A 137 8.60 4.69 -5.12
C VAL A 137 10.02 5.21 -5.39
N PRO A 138 10.99 4.93 -4.50
CA PRO A 138 12.38 5.28 -4.75
C PRO A 138 12.92 4.42 -5.90
N PHE A 139 13.78 5.03 -6.73
CA PHE A 139 14.58 4.35 -7.73
C PHE A 139 16.03 4.81 -7.57
N ILE A 140 16.84 3.97 -6.93
CA ILE A 140 18.21 4.34 -6.54
C ILE A 140 19.19 3.48 -7.35
N THR A 141 20.06 4.14 -8.12
CA THR A 141 21.17 3.47 -8.80
C THR A 141 22.45 3.67 -7.99
N MET A 142 23.13 2.58 -7.69
CA MET A 142 24.42 2.55 -7.00
C MET A 142 25.48 1.99 -7.96
N GLU A 143 26.59 2.71 -8.11
CA GLU A 143 27.72 2.32 -8.93
C GLU A 143 28.97 2.18 -8.06
N PRO A 144 29.88 1.24 -8.35
CA PRO A 144 31.15 1.16 -7.66
C PRO A 144 31.99 2.43 -7.95
N LYS A 145 32.72 2.86 -6.94
CA LYS A 145 33.69 3.96 -7.09
C LYS A 145 35.01 3.41 -7.57
#